data_5ebd6a54a68775bf88d991d59dc46634
#
_entry.id   5ebd6a54a68775bf88d991d59dc46634
#
_cell.length_a   1.000
_cell.length_b   1.000
_cell.length_c   1.000
_cell.angle_alpha   90.00
_cell.angle_beta   90.00
_cell.angle_gamma   90.00
#
_symmetry.space_group_name_H-M   'P 1'
#
loop_
_entity.id
_entity.type
_entity.pdbx_description
1 polymer ?
#
loop_
_entity_poly.entity_id
_entity_poly.type
_entity_poly.pdbx_seq_one_letter_code
_entity_poly.pdbx_strand_id
1 'polypeptide(L)'
;MIVRRLAIAFVLVAGQAGAHDRTTSYSTWDIRGREALVTVGLAAFDVSRFPWAMGADREAALGAYVARHLQLVAGETPCAATAGPRALSAPPGRVIYEWRLGCPAAGALGIRSHLLLEVAPGHLHFARVTRDAAGPAERVLSEREPSWVLDGAPGASASASLAAYVRLGVEHILGGADHVAFLLALLLLGGGLADVARLVTGFTVGHSLTLGIAVLGYVQPDRAAVEALIGLSIALVAAENVWLGGERTFVLPWTVATTLGLLAVSAAAGWGRVPAATLGGVALFALCYFALLRRVSRAGALRWGIAFLFGLVHGFGFAAVLMEARLPRERLVPALFGFNAGVELGQLGMVALVWPAVRWIQTRSRLHLTLVEAGSAAVLALGVFWFVSRAYG
;
A
#
# COMPACT_ATOMS: atom_id res chain seq x y z
N MET A 1 -33.71 -14.63 -0.29
CA MET A 1 -33.93 -13.19 0.01
C MET A 1 -32.85 -12.59 0.93
N ILE A 2 -32.42 -13.25 1.98
CA ILE A 2 -31.41 -12.75 2.95
C ILE A 2 -30.05 -12.55 2.28
N VAL A 3 -29.57 -13.50 1.46
CA VAL A 3 -28.28 -13.43 0.74
C VAL A 3 -28.22 -12.23 -0.21
N ARG A 4 -29.33 -11.94 -0.92
CA ARG A 4 -29.44 -10.76 -1.81
C ARG A 4 -29.40 -9.43 -1.06
N ARG A 5 -29.95 -9.39 0.17
CA ARG A 5 -29.89 -8.20 1.05
C ARG A 5 -28.51 -8.01 1.69
N LEU A 6 -27.82 -9.11 2.05
CA LEU A 6 -26.45 -9.07 2.57
C LEU A 6 -25.45 -8.67 1.49
N ALA A 7 -25.57 -9.16 0.27
CA ALA A 7 -24.73 -8.75 -0.86
C ALA A 7 -24.90 -7.27 -1.19
N ILE A 8 -26.15 -6.75 -1.18
CA ILE A 8 -26.44 -5.32 -1.41
C ILE A 8 -25.89 -4.46 -0.25
N ALA A 9 -26.03 -4.89 1.00
CA ALA A 9 -25.47 -4.19 2.15
C ALA A 9 -23.94 -4.17 2.13
N PHE A 10 -23.28 -5.27 1.70
CA PHE A 10 -21.83 -5.32 1.57
C PHE A 10 -21.31 -4.43 0.44
N VAL A 11 -22.01 -4.37 -0.70
CA VAL A 11 -21.69 -3.47 -1.82
C VAL A 11 -21.87 -1.99 -1.42
N LEU A 12 -22.87 -1.68 -0.61
CA LEU A 12 -23.10 -0.31 -0.11
C LEU A 12 -22.04 0.11 0.92
N VAL A 13 -21.54 -0.82 1.74
CA VAL A 13 -20.44 -0.57 2.68
C VAL A 13 -19.10 -0.50 1.95
N ALA A 14 -18.88 -1.34 0.93
CA ALA A 14 -17.68 -1.30 0.08
C ALA A 14 -17.61 -0.04 -0.79
N GLY A 15 -18.73 0.57 -1.14
CA GLY A 15 -18.78 1.83 -1.88
C GLY A 15 -18.25 3.05 -1.10
N GLN A 16 -18.07 2.91 0.22
CA GLN A 16 -17.41 3.91 1.08
C GLN A 16 -15.95 3.53 1.42
N ALA A 17 -15.53 2.30 1.11
CA ALA A 17 -14.16 1.90 1.14
C ALA A 17 -13.45 2.44 -0.11
N GLY A 18 -13.36 3.75 -0.24
CA GLY A 18 -12.33 4.35 -1.06
C GLY A 18 -11.03 3.68 -0.64
N ALA A 19 -10.31 3.04 -1.58
CA ALA A 19 -8.97 2.59 -1.32
C ALA A 19 -8.24 3.81 -0.74
N HIS A 20 -8.01 3.81 0.58
CA HIS A 20 -7.23 4.85 1.21
C HIS A 20 -5.82 4.65 0.69
N ASP A 21 -5.54 5.25 -0.47
CA ASP A 21 -4.18 5.48 -0.92
C ASP A 21 -3.47 6.16 0.26
N ARG A 22 -2.62 5.40 0.95
CA ARG A 22 -1.77 5.98 1.98
C ARG A 22 -0.86 6.94 1.28
N THR A 23 -1.17 8.20 1.41
CA THR A 23 -0.38 9.27 0.86
C THR A 23 0.90 9.42 1.69
N THR A 24 1.98 9.81 1.05
CA THR A 24 3.27 9.97 1.71
C THR A 24 3.92 11.29 1.36
N SER A 25 4.59 11.88 2.33
CA SER A 25 5.47 13.04 2.10
C SER A 25 6.81 12.85 2.79
N TYR A 26 7.81 13.59 2.35
CA TYR A 26 9.19 13.47 2.81
C TYR A 26 9.75 14.82 3.14
N SER A 27 10.47 14.94 4.25
CA SER A 27 11.26 16.13 4.55
C SER A 27 12.69 15.78 4.93
N THR A 28 13.60 16.66 4.53
CA THR A 28 15.00 16.64 4.98
C THR A 28 15.27 17.92 5.74
N TRP A 29 15.95 17.79 6.87
CA TRP A 29 16.28 18.85 7.80
C TRP A 29 17.79 18.88 8.03
N ASP A 30 18.45 19.97 7.62
CA ASP A 30 19.84 20.26 7.98
C ASP A 30 19.81 21.30 9.12
N ILE A 31 20.08 20.86 10.34
CA ILE A 31 19.99 21.67 11.55
C ILE A 31 21.40 21.96 12.04
N ARG A 32 21.75 23.25 12.10
CA ARG A 32 23.03 23.75 12.61
C ARG A 32 22.78 24.72 13.76
N GLY A 33 23.06 24.25 14.96
CA GLY A 33 22.72 25.00 16.18
C GLY A 33 21.21 25.24 16.27
N ARG A 34 20.78 26.48 16.03
CA ARG A 34 19.37 26.91 16.08
C ARG A 34 18.80 27.30 14.72
N GLU A 35 19.56 27.15 13.67
CA GLU A 35 19.11 27.37 12.29
C GLU A 35 18.83 26.02 11.63
N ALA A 36 17.82 25.99 10.80
CA ALA A 36 17.46 24.79 10.04
C ALA A 36 17.14 25.15 8.58
N LEU A 37 17.65 24.35 7.65
CA LEU A 37 17.18 24.30 6.28
C LEU A 37 16.27 23.09 6.15
N VAL A 38 15.03 23.30 5.70
CA VAL A 38 14.09 22.23 5.47
C VAL A 38 13.71 22.17 3.99
N THR A 39 13.69 20.96 3.45
CA THR A 39 13.15 20.66 2.12
C THR A 39 12.06 19.61 2.28
N VAL A 40 10.86 19.88 1.74
CA VAL A 40 9.73 18.94 1.76
C VAL A 40 9.28 18.61 0.35
N GLY A 41 8.97 17.34 0.11
CA GLY A 41 8.41 16.83 -1.14
C GLY A 41 7.05 16.17 -0.92
N LEU A 42 6.06 16.56 -1.73
CA LEU A 42 4.70 15.99 -1.72
C LEU A 42 4.35 15.47 -3.12
N ALA A 43 3.44 14.51 -3.21
CA ALA A 43 2.86 14.12 -4.49
C ALA A 43 1.90 15.21 -4.99
N ALA A 44 2.01 15.59 -6.26
CA ALA A 44 1.15 16.62 -6.87
C ALA A 44 -0.33 16.18 -6.86
N PHE A 45 -0.58 14.87 -6.97
CA PHE A 45 -1.92 14.29 -6.87
C PHE A 45 -2.55 14.54 -5.49
N ASP A 46 -1.80 14.34 -4.40
CA ASP A 46 -2.33 14.55 -3.05
C ASP A 46 -2.66 16.02 -2.80
N VAL A 47 -1.81 16.92 -3.31
CA VAL A 47 -2.05 18.35 -3.26
C VAL A 47 -3.29 18.75 -4.06
N SER A 48 -3.56 18.12 -5.21
CA SER A 48 -4.73 18.43 -6.07
C SER A 48 -6.07 18.13 -5.40
N ARG A 49 -6.09 17.39 -4.29
CA ARG A 49 -7.31 17.10 -3.51
C ARG A 49 -7.80 18.30 -2.69
N PHE A 50 -6.99 19.32 -2.54
CA PHE A 50 -7.41 20.56 -1.88
C PHE A 50 -8.15 21.48 -2.84
N PRO A 51 -9.29 22.08 -2.43
CA PRO A 51 -10.06 23.00 -3.27
C PRO A 51 -9.22 24.22 -3.77
N TRP A 52 -8.32 24.72 -2.94
CA TRP A 52 -7.46 25.85 -3.28
C TRP A 52 -6.31 25.51 -4.26
N ALA A 53 -6.03 24.21 -4.46
CA ALA A 53 -4.94 23.79 -5.35
C ALA A 53 -5.18 24.07 -6.84
N MET A 54 -6.39 24.47 -7.22
CA MET A 54 -6.78 24.81 -8.60
C MET A 54 -6.73 26.32 -8.86
N GLY A 55 -6.39 27.16 -7.85
CA GLY A 55 -6.34 28.62 -7.96
C GLY A 55 -5.06 29.15 -8.62
N ALA A 56 -5.10 30.42 -9.06
CA ALA A 56 -3.94 31.12 -9.68
C ALA A 56 -2.76 31.25 -8.69
N ASP A 57 -3.03 31.42 -7.41
CA ASP A 57 -2.01 31.56 -6.35
C ASP A 57 -1.60 30.23 -5.70
N ARG A 58 -1.78 29.13 -6.42
CA ARG A 58 -1.55 27.77 -5.94
C ARG A 58 -0.17 27.59 -5.29
N GLU A 59 0.87 28.15 -5.89
CA GLU A 59 2.25 28.00 -5.40
C GLU A 59 2.43 28.67 -4.03
N ALA A 60 1.96 29.91 -3.89
CA ALA A 60 2.03 30.66 -2.63
C ALA A 60 1.14 29.99 -1.56
N ALA A 61 -0.06 29.57 -1.92
CA ALA A 61 -0.99 28.89 -1.01
C ALA A 61 -0.41 27.57 -0.49
N LEU A 62 0.22 26.76 -1.35
CA LEU A 62 0.89 25.54 -0.97
C LEU A 62 2.11 25.79 -0.10
N GLY A 63 2.92 26.80 -0.42
CA GLY A 63 4.03 27.23 0.43
C GLY A 63 3.58 27.59 1.84
N ALA A 64 2.53 28.40 1.96
CA ALA A 64 1.95 28.75 3.26
C ALA A 64 1.37 27.53 4.00
N TYR A 65 0.74 26.61 3.27
CA TYR A 65 0.20 25.37 3.81
C TYR A 65 1.32 24.50 4.41
N VAL A 66 2.39 24.20 3.66
CA VAL A 66 3.48 23.34 4.14
C VAL A 66 4.19 23.94 5.35
N ALA A 67 4.44 25.27 5.36
CA ALA A 67 5.08 25.94 6.47
C ALA A 67 4.21 25.93 7.76
N ARG A 68 2.88 25.89 7.62
CA ARG A 68 1.96 25.82 8.75
C ARG A 68 1.83 24.40 9.31
N HIS A 69 1.84 23.38 8.45
CA HIS A 69 1.54 22.00 8.83
C HIS A 69 2.79 21.14 9.03
N LEU A 70 3.98 21.63 8.65
CA LEU A 70 5.27 21.01 8.92
C LEU A 70 6.18 22.00 9.65
N GLN A 71 6.33 21.83 10.96
CA GLN A 71 6.97 22.78 11.84
C GLN A 71 8.21 22.19 12.52
N LEU A 72 9.25 23.00 12.65
CA LEU A 72 10.28 22.81 13.68
C LEU A 72 9.85 23.59 14.90
N VAL A 73 9.92 22.99 16.08
CA VAL A 73 9.53 23.61 17.34
C VAL A 73 10.70 23.59 18.32
N ALA A 74 10.78 24.61 19.18
CA ALA A 74 11.67 24.63 20.32
C ALA A 74 10.81 24.59 21.60
N GLY A 75 10.72 23.42 22.25
CA GLY A 75 9.66 23.13 23.21
C GLY A 75 8.30 23.17 22.54
N GLU A 76 7.41 24.08 22.97
CA GLU A 76 6.09 24.28 22.36
C GLU A 76 6.06 25.43 21.34
N THR A 77 7.17 26.21 21.22
CA THR A 77 7.22 27.40 20.38
C THR A 77 7.67 27.05 18.97
N PRO A 78 6.88 27.33 17.90
CA PRO A 78 7.29 27.14 16.52
C PRO A 78 8.48 28.06 16.18
N CYS A 79 9.45 27.52 15.44
CA CYS A 79 10.56 28.27 14.89
C CYS A 79 10.07 29.16 13.75
N ALA A 80 10.58 30.41 13.71
CA ALA A 80 10.17 31.39 12.71
C ALA A 80 10.85 31.14 11.36
N ALA A 81 10.12 31.32 10.25
CA ALA A 81 10.74 31.33 8.94
C ALA A 81 11.63 32.58 8.76
N THR A 82 12.91 32.36 8.45
CA THR A 82 13.87 33.43 8.14
C THR A 82 14.00 33.67 6.65
N ALA A 83 13.64 32.66 5.81
CA ALA A 83 13.55 32.80 4.35
C ALA A 83 12.65 31.70 3.78
N GLY A 84 11.91 31.99 2.71
CA GLY A 84 10.97 31.11 2.03
C GLY A 84 9.60 31.08 2.71
N PRO A 85 8.75 30.03 2.47
CA PRO A 85 8.97 28.88 1.61
C PRO A 85 9.00 29.21 0.11
N ARG A 86 9.87 28.57 -0.65
CA ARG A 86 9.96 28.69 -2.11
C ARG A 86 9.82 27.34 -2.78
N ALA A 87 9.17 27.31 -3.92
CA ALA A 87 9.11 26.10 -4.76
C ALA A 87 10.47 25.84 -5.42
N LEU A 88 10.85 24.58 -5.48
CA LEU A 88 12.02 24.10 -6.23
C LEU A 88 11.57 23.36 -7.48
N SER A 89 12.47 23.25 -8.48
CA SER A 89 12.25 22.38 -9.62
C SER A 89 12.08 20.92 -9.14
N ALA A 90 11.01 20.27 -9.59
CA ALA A 90 10.64 18.95 -9.16
C ALA A 90 10.39 18.02 -10.36
N PRO A 91 10.61 16.70 -10.23
CA PRO A 91 10.20 15.72 -11.23
C PRO A 91 8.67 15.77 -11.48
N PRO A 92 8.19 15.31 -12.67
CA PRO A 92 6.77 15.22 -12.93
C PRO A 92 6.00 14.47 -11.82
N GLY A 93 4.82 14.99 -11.46
CA GLY A 93 3.98 14.41 -10.41
C GLY A 93 4.40 14.77 -8.98
N ARG A 94 5.38 15.64 -8.77
CA ARG A 94 5.82 16.10 -7.45
C ARG A 94 5.84 17.60 -7.33
N VAL A 95 5.77 18.08 -6.09
CA VAL A 95 6.03 19.46 -5.69
C VAL A 95 7.04 19.45 -4.55
N ILE A 96 8.03 20.33 -4.61
CA ILE A 96 9.11 20.43 -3.62
C ILE A 96 9.20 21.86 -3.15
N TYR A 97 9.25 22.05 -1.82
CA TYR A 97 9.43 23.35 -1.19
C TYR A 97 10.64 23.35 -0.27
N GLU A 98 11.30 24.50 -0.20
CA GLU A 98 12.45 24.73 0.66
C GLU A 98 12.29 26.05 1.42
N TRP A 99 12.63 26.07 2.70
CA TRP A 99 12.69 27.28 3.51
C TRP A 99 13.70 27.16 4.64
N ARG A 100 14.05 28.32 5.22
CA ARG A 100 14.94 28.38 6.38
C ARG A 100 14.16 28.80 7.60
N LEU A 101 14.57 28.27 8.75
CA LEU A 101 13.96 28.48 10.04
C LEU A 101 15.01 28.91 11.04
N GLY A 102 14.64 29.83 11.92
CA GLY A 102 15.41 30.23 13.10
C GLY A 102 14.63 29.93 14.37
N CYS A 103 15.23 29.18 15.29
CA CYS A 103 14.59 28.75 16.52
C CYS A 103 14.99 29.59 17.72
N PRO A 104 14.11 29.79 18.72
CA PRO A 104 14.43 30.40 19.99
C PRO A 104 15.59 29.70 20.71
N ALA A 105 16.34 30.44 21.55
CA ALA A 105 17.52 29.91 22.25
C ALA A 105 17.16 28.78 23.25
N ALA A 106 15.96 28.80 23.82
CA ALA A 106 15.48 27.82 24.83
C ALA A 106 14.56 26.78 24.23
N GLY A 107 14.52 25.62 24.84
CA GLY A 107 13.63 24.50 24.48
C GLY A 107 14.29 23.40 23.65
N ALA A 108 13.86 22.17 23.85
CA ALA A 108 14.25 21.00 23.05
C ALA A 108 13.71 21.15 21.62
N LEU A 109 14.54 20.82 20.61
CA LEU A 109 14.09 20.86 19.23
C LEU A 109 13.24 19.65 18.90
N GLY A 110 12.17 19.86 18.17
CA GLY A 110 11.27 18.79 17.70
C GLY A 110 10.65 19.12 16.35
N ILE A 111 10.27 18.10 15.61
CA ILE A 111 9.52 18.22 14.35
C ILE A 111 8.07 17.82 14.62
N ARG A 112 7.13 18.60 14.11
CA ARG A 112 5.69 18.33 14.16
C ARG A 112 5.13 18.37 12.74
N SER A 113 4.37 17.32 12.35
CA SER A 113 3.76 17.20 11.03
C SER A 113 2.27 16.89 11.14
N HIS A 114 1.45 17.74 10.48
CA HIS A 114 0.03 17.52 10.24
C HIS A 114 -0.27 17.65 8.74
N LEU A 115 0.76 17.40 7.90
CA LEU A 115 0.61 17.48 6.44
C LEU A 115 -0.46 16.52 5.95
N LEU A 116 -1.33 17.01 5.06
CA LEU A 116 -2.33 16.25 4.30
C LEU A 116 -3.37 15.50 5.14
N LEU A 117 -3.39 15.60 6.47
CA LEU A 117 -4.31 14.86 7.33
C LEU A 117 -5.79 15.21 7.06
N GLU A 118 -6.09 16.42 6.57
CA GLU A 118 -7.44 16.87 6.23
C GLU A 118 -8.03 16.13 5.00
N VAL A 119 -7.16 15.75 4.06
CA VAL A 119 -7.56 15.07 2.81
C VAL A 119 -7.14 13.61 2.77
N ALA A 120 -6.26 13.20 3.68
CA ALA A 120 -5.71 11.85 3.80
C ALA A 120 -5.37 11.51 5.26
N PRO A 121 -6.35 11.11 6.10
CA PRO A 121 -6.11 10.81 7.52
C PRO A 121 -5.04 9.73 7.76
N GLY A 122 -4.83 8.82 6.82
CA GLY A 122 -3.77 7.81 6.87
C GLY A 122 -2.39 8.28 6.37
N HIS A 123 -2.18 9.60 6.18
CA HIS A 123 -0.93 10.15 5.66
C HIS A 123 0.28 9.84 6.54
N LEU A 124 1.39 9.47 5.88
CA LEU A 124 2.67 9.21 6.54
C LEU A 124 3.70 10.24 6.08
N HIS A 125 4.32 10.90 7.05
CA HIS A 125 5.38 11.87 6.81
C HIS A 125 6.73 11.31 7.25
N PHE A 126 7.67 11.16 6.32
CA PHE A 126 9.03 10.69 6.59
C PHE A 126 9.92 11.89 6.82
N ALA A 127 10.39 12.07 8.04
CA ALA A 127 11.31 13.14 8.40
C ALA A 127 12.72 12.60 8.57
N ARG A 128 13.68 13.19 7.85
CA ARG A 128 15.10 12.91 7.96
C ARG A 128 15.82 14.15 8.50
N VAL A 129 16.54 13.99 9.59
CA VAL A 129 17.27 15.07 10.25
C VAL A 129 18.75 14.79 10.22
N THR A 130 19.54 15.75 9.77
CA THR A 130 20.98 15.81 9.98
C THR A 130 21.24 16.97 10.93
N ARG A 131 21.86 16.71 12.08
CA ARG A 131 22.14 17.73 13.10
C ARG A 131 23.63 17.81 13.35
N ASP A 132 24.23 18.98 13.09
CA ASP A 132 25.64 19.26 13.27
C ASP A 132 26.53 18.14 12.67
N ALA A 133 27.45 17.57 13.48
CA ALA A 133 28.31 16.46 13.07
C ALA A 133 27.71 15.06 13.31
N ALA A 134 26.45 14.99 13.79
CA ALA A 134 25.79 13.70 14.02
C ALA A 134 25.30 13.10 12.69
N GLY A 135 25.30 11.75 12.63
CA GLY A 135 24.74 11.06 11.48
C GLY A 135 23.22 11.33 11.31
N PRO A 136 22.68 11.10 10.10
CA PRO A 136 21.27 11.34 9.84
C PRO A 136 20.39 10.41 10.70
N ALA A 137 19.36 10.99 11.32
CA ALA A 137 18.29 10.30 12.02
C ALA A 137 17.00 10.41 11.23
N GLU A 138 16.15 9.40 11.29
CA GLU A 138 14.89 9.34 10.55
C GLU A 138 13.75 8.88 11.44
N ARG A 139 12.55 9.45 11.20
CA ARG A 139 11.32 9.03 11.85
C ARG A 139 10.14 9.17 10.91
N VAL A 140 9.18 8.25 11.03
CA VAL A 140 7.87 8.35 10.38
C VAL A 140 6.91 9.02 11.36
N LEU A 141 6.27 10.11 10.91
CA LEU A 141 5.24 10.82 11.63
C LEU A 141 3.88 10.48 11.00
N SER A 142 2.86 10.38 11.82
CA SER A 142 1.50 10.02 11.43
C SER A 142 0.50 10.78 12.29
N GLU A 143 -0.79 10.67 11.98
CA GLU A 143 -1.85 11.25 12.82
C GLU A 143 -1.73 10.83 14.31
N ARG A 144 -1.33 9.58 14.58
CA ARG A 144 -1.17 9.07 15.95
C ARG A 144 0.11 9.52 16.64
N GLU A 145 1.15 9.77 15.87
CA GLU A 145 2.46 10.24 16.33
C GLU A 145 2.91 11.42 15.48
N PRO A 146 2.31 12.61 15.68
CA PRO A 146 2.57 13.76 14.81
C PRO A 146 3.87 14.50 15.14
N SER A 147 4.55 14.16 16.25
CA SER A 147 5.72 14.88 16.74
C SER A 147 6.92 13.99 17.02
N TRP A 148 8.10 14.54 16.82
CA TRP A 148 9.38 13.91 17.07
C TRP A 148 10.32 14.87 17.81
N VAL A 149 10.69 14.58 19.06
CA VAL A 149 11.69 15.32 19.83
C VAL A 149 13.08 14.85 19.42
N LEU A 150 13.94 15.81 19.05
CA LEU A 150 15.27 15.56 18.47
C LEU A 150 16.39 15.39 19.52
N ASP A 151 16.11 15.65 20.79
CA ASP A 151 17.09 15.58 21.88
C ASP A 151 17.15 14.17 22.47
N GLY A 152 17.75 13.23 21.73
CA GLY A 152 18.01 11.87 22.15
C GLY A 152 19.37 11.38 21.68
N ALA A 153 20.01 10.52 22.46
CA ALA A 153 21.34 9.98 22.14
C ALA A 153 21.37 9.32 20.74
N PRO A 154 22.44 9.55 19.94
CA PRO A 154 22.54 9.04 18.57
C PRO A 154 22.46 7.53 18.41
N GLY A 155 22.61 6.76 19.48
CA GLY A 155 22.61 5.29 19.46
C GLY A 155 21.23 4.62 19.60
N ALA A 156 20.18 5.34 20.05
CA ALA A 156 18.84 4.76 20.21
C ALA A 156 18.05 4.61 18.88
N SER A 157 18.56 5.21 17.78
CA SER A 157 17.80 5.33 16.55
C SER A 157 17.76 4.07 15.66
N ALA A 158 18.72 3.14 15.78
CA ALA A 158 18.76 1.97 14.88
C ALA A 158 17.73 0.90 15.28
N SER A 159 17.58 0.61 16.59
CA SER A 159 16.57 -0.35 17.09
C SER A 159 15.16 0.26 17.03
N ALA A 160 15.03 1.57 17.32
CA ALA A 160 13.78 2.29 17.17
C ALA A 160 13.31 2.35 15.70
N SER A 161 14.25 2.43 14.72
CA SER A 161 13.90 2.43 13.30
C SER A 161 13.41 1.05 12.81
N LEU A 162 14.00 -0.06 13.27
CA LEU A 162 13.54 -1.40 12.90
C LEU A 162 12.12 -1.67 13.40
N ALA A 163 11.83 -1.36 14.67
CA ALA A 163 10.48 -1.48 15.23
C ALA A 163 9.45 -0.59 14.48
N ALA A 164 9.86 0.61 14.05
CA ALA A 164 9.03 1.50 13.25
C ALA A 164 8.70 0.88 11.87
N TYR A 165 9.67 0.24 11.20
CA TYR A 165 9.42 -0.44 9.94
C TYR A 165 8.55 -1.69 10.10
N VAL A 166 8.72 -2.47 11.16
CA VAL A 166 7.82 -3.59 11.50
C VAL A 166 6.40 -3.07 11.70
N ARG A 167 6.23 -2.03 12.50
CA ARG A 167 4.92 -1.39 12.71
C ARG A 167 4.31 -0.90 11.38
N LEU A 168 5.13 -0.24 10.53
CA LEU A 168 4.69 0.23 9.22
C LEU A 168 4.19 -0.93 8.34
N GLY A 169 4.87 -2.08 8.36
CA GLY A 169 4.45 -3.29 7.65
C GLY A 169 3.12 -3.85 8.17
N VAL A 170 2.94 -3.92 9.50
CA VAL A 170 1.67 -4.33 10.12
C VAL A 170 0.54 -3.37 9.73
N GLU A 171 0.77 -2.07 9.85
CA GLU A 171 -0.22 -1.05 9.50
C GLU A 171 -0.53 -1.04 8.00
N HIS A 172 0.45 -1.34 7.13
CA HIS A 172 0.26 -1.48 5.69
C HIS A 172 -0.76 -2.60 5.37
N ILE A 173 -0.62 -3.76 5.98
CA ILE A 173 -1.54 -4.89 5.80
C ILE A 173 -2.92 -4.58 6.35
N LEU A 174 -3.00 -4.12 7.60
CA LEU A 174 -4.28 -3.88 8.27
C LEU A 174 -5.06 -2.70 7.67
N GLY A 175 -4.36 -1.72 7.11
CA GLY A 175 -4.98 -0.57 6.47
C GLY A 175 -5.17 -0.71 4.95
N GLY A 176 -4.58 -1.73 4.31
CA GLY A 176 -4.75 -2.01 2.88
C GLY A 176 -5.98 -2.86 2.62
N ALA A 177 -7.07 -2.25 2.12
CA ALA A 177 -8.32 -2.97 1.84
C ALA A 177 -8.12 -4.12 0.83
N ASP A 178 -7.21 -3.97 -0.12
CA ASP A 178 -6.83 -4.99 -1.10
C ASP A 178 -6.11 -6.18 -0.45
N HIS A 179 -5.20 -5.95 0.51
CA HIS A 179 -4.54 -7.02 1.26
C HIS A 179 -5.54 -7.78 2.14
N VAL A 180 -6.44 -7.06 2.80
CA VAL A 180 -7.51 -7.65 3.61
C VAL A 180 -8.43 -8.50 2.74
N ALA A 181 -8.88 -7.97 1.59
CA ALA A 181 -9.75 -8.71 0.65
C ALA A 181 -9.05 -9.94 0.07
N PHE A 182 -7.78 -9.83 -0.29
CA PHE A 182 -6.98 -10.96 -0.77
C PHE A 182 -6.86 -12.06 0.29
N LEU A 183 -6.53 -11.68 1.52
CA LEU A 183 -6.40 -12.63 2.62
C LEU A 183 -7.72 -13.30 2.97
N LEU A 184 -8.82 -12.54 2.98
CA LEU A 184 -10.15 -13.11 3.16
C LEU A 184 -10.51 -14.09 2.04
N ALA A 185 -10.19 -13.77 0.78
CA ALA A 185 -10.38 -14.68 -0.34
C ALA A 185 -9.62 -16.00 -0.14
N LEU A 186 -8.37 -15.96 0.34
CA LEU A 186 -7.60 -17.16 0.65
C LEU A 186 -8.22 -18.00 1.78
N LEU A 187 -8.80 -17.35 2.80
CA LEU A 187 -9.42 -17.99 3.95
C LEU A 187 -10.79 -18.63 3.63
N LEU A 188 -11.53 -18.08 2.65
CA LEU A 188 -12.87 -18.57 2.30
C LEU A 188 -12.89 -20.03 1.86
N LEU A 189 -11.90 -20.50 1.11
CA LEU A 189 -11.79 -21.90 0.70
C LEU A 189 -11.52 -22.85 1.86
N GLY A 190 -11.09 -22.31 2.99
CA GLY A 190 -10.70 -23.11 4.15
C GLY A 190 -9.38 -23.84 3.94
N GLY A 191 -9.08 -24.72 4.87
CA GLY A 191 -7.83 -25.46 4.94
C GLY A 191 -7.28 -25.48 6.36
N GLY A 192 -6.19 -26.21 6.54
CA GLY A 192 -5.44 -26.20 7.80
C GLY A 192 -4.78 -24.86 8.01
N LEU A 193 -4.64 -24.43 9.28
CA LEU A 193 -3.94 -23.21 9.63
C LEU A 193 -2.53 -23.15 9.00
N ALA A 194 -1.83 -24.29 9.01
CA ALA A 194 -0.50 -24.42 8.40
C ALA A 194 -0.52 -24.21 6.88
N ASP A 195 -1.59 -24.59 6.18
CA ASP A 195 -1.70 -24.40 4.74
C ASP A 195 -1.93 -22.92 4.41
N VAL A 196 -2.80 -22.25 5.17
CA VAL A 196 -3.02 -20.81 5.04
C VAL A 196 -1.74 -20.04 5.36
N ALA A 197 -1.05 -20.38 6.44
CA ALA A 197 0.22 -19.75 6.79
C ALA A 197 1.27 -19.89 5.68
N ARG A 198 1.40 -21.08 5.07
CA ARG A 198 2.30 -21.28 3.92
C ARG A 198 1.94 -20.39 2.72
N LEU A 199 0.65 -20.22 2.42
CA LEU A 199 0.19 -19.34 1.33
C LEU A 199 0.56 -17.89 1.62
N VAL A 200 0.34 -17.44 2.86
CA VAL A 200 0.70 -16.11 3.33
C VAL A 200 2.20 -15.87 3.21
N THR A 201 3.02 -16.80 3.73
CA THR A 201 4.48 -16.70 3.61
C THR A 201 4.93 -16.70 2.14
N GLY A 202 4.32 -17.52 1.27
CA GLY A 202 4.59 -17.48 -0.17
C GLY A 202 4.34 -16.11 -0.78
N PHE A 203 3.22 -15.49 -0.43
CA PHE A 203 2.89 -14.13 -0.85
C PHE A 203 3.93 -13.11 -0.32
N THR A 204 4.28 -13.16 0.97
CA THR A 204 5.26 -12.24 1.56
C THR A 204 6.65 -12.38 0.93
N VAL A 205 7.07 -13.60 0.58
CA VAL A 205 8.36 -13.81 -0.12
C VAL A 205 8.33 -13.16 -1.51
N GLY A 206 7.26 -13.35 -2.29
CA GLY A 206 7.10 -12.68 -3.58
C GLY A 206 7.07 -11.16 -3.44
N HIS A 207 6.29 -10.65 -2.49
CA HIS A 207 6.19 -9.23 -2.17
C HIS A 207 7.56 -8.63 -1.82
N SER A 208 8.30 -9.29 -0.94
CA SER A 208 9.63 -8.84 -0.51
C SER A 208 10.63 -8.76 -1.65
N LEU A 209 10.58 -9.73 -2.58
CA LEU A 209 11.48 -9.78 -3.73
C LEU A 209 11.28 -8.58 -4.65
N THR A 210 10.04 -8.33 -5.08
CA THR A 210 9.76 -7.22 -6.01
C THR A 210 9.87 -5.86 -5.35
N LEU A 211 9.48 -5.74 -4.08
CA LEU A 211 9.73 -4.53 -3.30
C LEU A 211 11.23 -4.23 -3.25
N GLY A 212 12.08 -5.23 -2.97
CA GLY A 212 13.53 -5.06 -2.95
C GLY A 212 14.10 -4.66 -4.32
N ILE A 213 13.70 -5.34 -5.41
CA ILE A 213 14.15 -5.05 -6.78
C ILE A 213 13.79 -3.61 -7.17
N ALA A 214 12.58 -3.17 -6.86
CA ALA A 214 12.11 -1.83 -7.19
C ALA A 214 12.82 -0.76 -6.35
N VAL A 215 12.95 -0.95 -5.03
CA VAL A 215 13.62 0.01 -4.13
C VAL A 215 15.11 0.16 -4.46
N LEU A 216 15.76 -0.90 -4.95
CA LEU A 216 17.13 -0.84 -5.46
C LEU A 216 17.25 -0.16 -6.84
N GLY A 217 16.12 0.20 -7.46
CA GLY A 217 16.08 0.94 -8.72
C GLY A 217 16.24 0.10 -9.98
N TYR A 218 16.22 -1.25 -9.87
CA TYR A 218 16.36 -2.13 -11.04
C TYR A 218 15.11 -2.12 -11.94
N VAL A 219 13.93 -1.89 -11.36
CA VAL A 219 12.66 -1.84 -12.09
C VAL A 219 11.82 -0.68 -11.56
N GLN A 220 11.22 0.09 -12.47
CA GLN A 220 10.28 1.16 -12.15
C GLN A 220 8.95 0.86 -12.86
N PRO A 221 8.04 0.10 -12.23
CA PRO A 221 6.76 -0.25 -12.82
C PRO A 221 5.83 0.95 -12.86
N ASP A 222 4.95 0.97 -13.85
CA ASP A 222 3.84 1.93 -13.88
C ASP A 222 2.88 1.68 -12.72
N ARG A 223 2.66 2.69 -11.89
CA ARG A 223 1.87 2.58 -10.67
C ARG A 223 0.42 2.19 -10.95
N ALA A 224 -0.21 2.82 -11.95
CA ALA A 224 -1.61 2.56 -12.28
C ALA A 224 -1.81 1.12 -12.79
N ALA A 225 -0.89 0.64 -13.62
CA ALA A 225 -0.91 -0.74 -14.10
C ALA A 225 -0.74 -1.75 -12.96
N VAL A 226 0.18 -1.50 -12.02
CA VAL A 226 0.38 -2.36 -10.84
C VAL A 226 -0.87 -2.39 -9.97
N GLU A 227 -1.43 -1.24 -9.64
CA GLU A 227 -2.63 -1.14 -8.81
C GLU A 227 -3.84 -1.85 -9.46
N ALA A 228 -3.98 -1.74 -10.78
CA ALA A 228 -5.00 -2.48 -11.52
C ALA A 228 -4.78 -4.00 -11.43
N LEU A 229 -3.53 -4.47 -11.61
CA LEU A 229 -3.18 -5.89 -11.51
C LEU A 229 -3.38 -6.44 -10.08
N ILE A 230 -3.19 -5.62 -9.05
CA ILE A 230 -3.54 -5.98 -7.66
C ILE A 230 -5.05 -6.30 -7.57
N GLY A 231 -5.91 -5.41 -8.07
CA GLY A 231 -7.35 -5.66 -8.11
C GLY A 231 -7.72 -6.93 -8.90
N LEU A 232 -7.07 -7.13 -10.04
CA LEU A 232 -7.27 -8.32 -10.88
C LEU A 232 -6.84 -9.61 -10.19
N SER A 233 -5.72 -9.61 -9.43
CA SER A 233 -5.26 -10.78 -8.67
C SER A 233 -6.28 -11.21 -7.62
N ILE A 234 -6.90 -10.26 -6.93
CA ILE A 234 -7.98 -10.50 -5.97
C ILE A 234 -9.20 -11.12 -6.66
N ALA A 235 -9.58 -10.58 -7.81
CA ALA A 235 -10.69 -11.12 -8.61
C ALA A 235 -10.40 -12.56 -9.07
N LEU A 236 -9.17 -12.88 -9.48
CA LEU A 236 -8.77 -14.23 -9.91
C LEU A 236 -8.81 -15.24 -8.76
N VAL A 237 -8.37 -14.88 -7.55
CA VAL A 237 -8.50 -15.76 -6.36
C VAL A 237 -9.97 -15.99 -6.02
N ALA A 238 -10.79 -14.97 -6.08
CA ALA A 238 -12.23 -15.13 -5.85
C ALA A 238 -12.91 -16.00 -6.93
N ALA A 239 -12.51 -15.86 -8.19
CA ALA A 239 -12.97 -16.71 -9.29
C ALA A 239 -12.52 -18.18 -9.09
N GLU A 240 -11.29 -18.41 -8.62
CA GLU A 240 -10.80 -19.74 -8.22
C GLU A 240 -11.69 -20.36 -7.14
N ASN A 241 -12.05 -19.59 -6.12
CA ASN A 241 -12.90 -20.07 -5.03
C ASN A 241 -14.27 -20.55 -5.54
N VAL A 242 -14.92 -19.74 -6.40
CA VAL A 242 -16.19 -20.12 -7.03
C VAL A 242 -16.04 -21.39 -7.87
N TRP A 243 -14.96 -21.47 -8.64
CA TRP A 243 -14.72 -22.62 -9.52
C TRP A 243 -14.42 -23.91 -8.75
N LEU A 244 -13.66 -23.83 -7.65
CA LEU A 244 -13.35 -24.98 -6.80
C LEU A 244 -14.57 -25.47 -6.01
N GLY A 245 -15.48 -24.57 -5.63
CA GLY A 245 -16.74 -24.89 -4.97
C GLY A 245 -17.81 -25.47 -5.88
N GLY A 246 -17.67 -25.30 -7.22
CA GLY A 246 -18.62 -25.72 -8.23
C GLY A 246 -18.21 -26.98 -9.02
N GLU A 247 -18.84 -27.19 -10.18
CA GLU A 247 -18.63 -28.37 -11.06
C GLU A 247 -17.29 -28.36 -11.82
N ARG A 248 -16.45 -27.39 -11.62
CA ARG A 248 -15.13 -27.22 -12.28
C ARG A 248 -15.20 -27.29 -13.80
N THR A 249 -16.26 -26.71 -14.38
CA THR A 249 -16.46 -26.61 -15.82
C THR A 249 -15.47 -25.67 -16.48
N PHE A 250 -15.35 -25.71 -17.81
CA PHE A 250 -14.51 -24.76 -18.56
C PHE A 250 -15.16 -23.40 -18.74
N VAL A 251 -16.42 -23.22 -18.39
CA VAL A 251 -17.17 -21.97 -18.62
C VAL A 251 -16.45 -20.79 -17.94
N LEU A 252 -16.18 -20.87 -16.64
CA LEU A 252 -15.52 -19.76 -15.91
C LEU A 252 -14.11 -19.45 -16.42
N PRO A 253 -13.19 -20.42 -16.61
CA PRO A 253 -11.88 -20.16 -17.21
C PRO A 253 -11.95 -19.47 -18.57
N TRP A 254 -12.82 -19.93 -19.46
CA TRP A 254 -13.00 -19.31 -20.77
C TRP A 254 -13.62 -17.91 -20.67
N THR A 255 -14.59 -17.70 -19.78
CA THR A 255 -15.15 -16.36 -19.53
C THR A 255 -14.08 -15.39 -19.07
N VAL A 256 -13.26 -15.77 -18.09
CA VAL A 256 -12.14 -14.94 -17.61
C VAL A 256 -11.16 -14.64 -18.75
N ALA A 257 -10.73 -15.66 -19.49
CA ALA A 257 -9.75 -15.47 -20.56
C ALA A 257 -10.28 -14.62 -21.73
N THR A 258 -11.53 -14.84 -22.14
CA THR A 258 -12.15 -14.03 -23.21
C THR A 258 -12.36 -12.60 -22.79
N THR A 259 -12.78 -12.34 -21.55
CA THR A 259 -12.91 -10.99 -21.01
C THR A 259 -11.55 -10.27 -21.02
N LEU A 260 -10.49 -10.91 -20.49
CA LEU A 260 -9.14 -10.35 -20.50
C LEU A 260 -8.59 -10.17 -21.93
N GLY A 261 -8.92 -11.08 -22.85
CA GLY A 261 -8.56 -10.97 -24.27
C GLY A 261 -9.22 -9.78 -24.94
N LEU A 262 -10.50 -9.54 -24.68
CA LEU A 262 -11.22 -8.35 -25.18
C LEU A 262 -10.65 -7.06 -24.60
N LEU A 263 -10.31 -7.05 -23.31
CA LEU A 263 -9.62 -5.93 -22.68
C LEU A 263 -8.21 -5.71 -23.26
N ALA A 264 -7.49 -6.78 -23.62
CA ALA A 264 -6.21 -6.66 -24.33
C ALA A 264 -6.36 -6.02 -25.71
N VAL A 265 -7.42 -6.37 -26.46
CA VAL A 265 -7.74 -5.73 -27.74
C VAL A 265 -8.07 -4.25 -27.54
N SER A 266 -8.87 -3.89 -26.53
CA SER A 266 -9.18 -2.49 -26.22
C SER A 266 -7.92 -1.69 -25.83
N ALA A 267 -7.01 -2.32 -25.06
CA ALA A 267 -5.73 -1.70 -24.69
C ALA A 267 -4.82 -1.52 -25.91
N ALA A 268 -4.81 -2.45 -26.86
CA ALA A 268 -4.09 -2.30 -28.13
C ALA A 268 -4.65 -1.15 -28.99
N ALA A 269 -5.94 -0.82 -28.82
CA ALA A 269 -6.59 0.34 -29.44
C ALA A 269 -6.34 1.66 -28.67
N GLY A 270 -5.52 1.64 -27.62
CA GLY A 270 -5.17 2.81 -26.82
C GLY A 270 -6.11 3.12 -25.64
N TRP A 271 -6.98 2.18 -25.25
CA TRP A 271 -7.91 2.36 -24.16
C TRP A 271 -7.41 1.67 -22.88
N GLY A 272 -7.24 2.44 -21.81
CA GLY A 272 -6.78 1.95 -20.52
C GLY A 272 -5.26 2.11 -20.33
N ARG A 273 -4.84 1.87 -19.07
CA ARG A 273 -3.46 2.06 -18.60
C ARG A 273 -2.64 0.77 -18.55
N VAL A 274 -3.31 -0.39 -18.57
CA VAL A 274 -2.64 -1.69 -18.53
C VAL A 274 -2.25 -2.11 -19.94
N PRO A 275 -0.96 -2.43 -20.21
CA PRO A 275 -0.52 -2.82 -21.56
C PRO A 275 -1.25 -4.06 -22.08
N ALA A 276 -1.57 -4.05 -23.37
CA ALA A 276 -2.26 -5.18 -24.04
C ALA A 276 -1.53 -6.51 -23.86
N ALA A 277 -0.20 -6.50 -23.96
CA ALA A 277 0.62 -7.70 -23.74
C ALA A 277 0.47 -8.25 -22.32
N THR A 278 0.35 -7.39 -21.32
CA THR A 278 0.12 -7.79 -19.92
C THR A 278 -1.24 -8.48 -19.77
N LEU A 279 -2.31 -7.88 -20.30
CA LEU A 279 -3.67 -8.47 -20.25
C LEU A 279 -3.73 -9.80 -21.02
N GLY A 280 -3.12 -9.88 -22.19
CA GLY A 280 -3.00 -11.11 -22.95
C GLY A 280 -2.20 -12.21 -22.21
N GLY A 281 -1.10 -11.82 -21.57
CA GLY A 281 -0.31 -12.71 -20.73
C GLY A 281 -1.09 -13.23 -19.53
N VAL A 282 -1.86 -12.38 -18.85
CA VAL A 282 -2.73 -12.81 -17.73
C VAL A 282 -3.89 -13.68 -18.20
N ALA A 283 -4.45 -13.43 -19.39
CA ALA A 283 -5.47 -14.30 -19.99
C ALA A 283 -4.92 -15.72 -20.24
N LEU A 284 -3.75 -15.82 -20.86
CA LEU A 284 -3.05 -17.09 -21.09
C LEU A 284 -2.70 -17.77 -19.76
N PHE A 285 -2.17 -17.01 -18.81
CA PHE A 285 -1.86 -17.51 -17.46
C PHE A 285 -3.12 -18.09 -16.79
N ALA A 286 -4.25 -17.38 -16.82
CA ALA A 286 -5.50 -17.87 -16.23
C ALA A 286 -5.95 -19.20 -16.85
N LEU A 287 -5.91 -19.33 -18.18
CA LEU A 287 -6.24 -20.59 -18.87
C LEU A 287 -5.30 -21.72 -18.44
N CYS A 288 -4.01 -21.50 -18.45
CA CYS A 288 -3.01 -22.49 -18.04
C CYS A 288 -3.20 -22.89 -16.57
N TYR A 289 -3.45 -21.92 -15.71
CA TYR A 289 -3.67 -22.14 -14.29
C TYR A 289 -4.89 -23.03 -14.01
N PHE A 290 -6.06 -22.67 -14.54
CA PHE A 290 -7.29 -23.48 -14.36
C PHE A 290 -7.15 -24.86 -15.01
N ALA A 291 -6.48 -24.96 -16.17
CA ALA A 291 -6.22 -26.25 -16.82
C ALA A 291 -5.32 -27.14 -15.95
N LEU A 292 -4.27 -26.55 -15.32
CA LEU A 292 -3.37 -27.27 -14.43
C LEU A 292 -4.08 -27.67 -13.13
N LEU A 293 -4.86 -26.77 -12.54
CA LEU A 293 -5.63 -27.00 -11.32
C LEU A 293 -6.62 -28.16 -11.44
N ARG A 294 -7.15 -28.43 -12.66
CA ARG A 294 -7.98 -29.61 -12.94
C ARG A 294 -7.21 -30.91 -12.88
N ARG A 295 -5.92 -30.91 -13.21
CA ARG A 295 -5.09 -32.12 -13.34
C ARG A 295 -4.38 -32.52 -12.06
N VAL A 296 -4.17 -31.54 -11.17
CA VAL A 296 -3.37 -31.72 -9.95
C VAL A 296 -4.27 -32.19 -8.80
N SER A 297 -3.98 -33.38 -8.27
CA SER A 297 -4.70 -33.93 -7.10
C SER A 297 -4.39 -33.21 -5.79
N ARG A 298 -3.22 -32.59 -5.67
CA ARG A 298 -2.78 -31.78 -4.52
C ARG A 298 -2.56 -30.33 -4.95
N ALA A 299 -3.60 -29.52 -4.87
CA ALA A 299 -3.57 -28.13 -5.28
C ALA A 299 -2.66 -27.22 -4.40
N GLY A 300 -2.21 -27.68 -3.23
CA GLY A 300 -1.49 -26.85 -2.26
C GLY A 300 -0.21 -26.20 -2.79
N ALA A 301 0.64 -26.97 -3.51
CA ALA A 301 1.88 -26.41 -4.08
C ALA A 301 1.60 -25.40 -5.20
N LEU A 302 0.57 -25.67 -6.03
CA LEU A 302 0.16 -24.77 -7.10
C LEU A 302 -0.39 -23.47 -6.52
N ARG A 303 -1.24 -23.56 -5.50
CA ARG A 303 -1.78 -22.38 -4.81
C ARG A 303 -0.69 -21.55 -4.13
N TRP A 304 0.33 -22.21 -3.56
CA TRP A 304 1.50 -21.49 -3.02
C TRP A 304 2.21 -20.71 -4.12
N GLY A 305 2.46 -21.31 -5.27
CA GLY A 305 3.07 -20.65 -6.42
C GLY A 305 2.26 -19.44 -6.91
N ILE A 306 0.92 -19.55 -6.90
CA ILE A 306 0.02 -18.44 -7.25
C ILE A 306 0.08 -17.32 -6.21
N ALA A 307 0.04 -17.67 -4.91
CA ALA A 307 0.19 -16.66 -3.86
C ALA A 307 1.53 -15.92 -3.97
N PHE A 308 2.61 -16.64 -4.27
CA PHE A 308 3.93 -16.05 -4.53
C PHE A 308 3.89 -15.10 -5.75
N LEU A 309 3.30 -15.51 -6.88
CA LEU A 309 3.18 -14.68 -8.09
C LEU A 309 2.36 -13.41 -7.83
N PHE A 310 1.27 -13.52 -7.07
CA PHE A 310 0.49 -12.34 -6.69
C PHE A 310 1.25 -11.47 -5.71
N GLY A 311 2.03 -12.06 -4.81
CA GLY A 311 2.98 -11.33 -3.97
C GLY A 311 3.95 -10.48 -4.80
N LEU A 312 4.50 -11.03 -5.91
CA LEU A 312 5.37 -10.27 -6.82
C LEU A 312 4.67 -9.01 -7.37
N VAL A 313 3.40 -9.10 -7.72
CA VAL A 313 2.62 -7.94 -8.21
C VAL A 313 2.42 -6.92 -7.08
N HIS A 314 1.99 -7.38 -5.90
CA HIS A 314 1.69 -6.51 -4.76
C HIS A 314 2.92 -5.78 -4.21
N GLY A 315 4.11 -6.40 -4.25
CA GLY A 315 5.35 -5.79 -3.79
C GLY A 315 5.73 -4.53 -4.59
N PHE A 316 5.41 -4.47 -5.87
CA PHE A 316 5.59 -3.26 -6.66
C PHE A 316 4.65 -2.12 -6.22
N GLY A 317 3.48 -2.42 -5.67
CA GLY A 317 2.51 -1.41 -5.24
C GLY A 317 3.00 -0.51 -4.10
N PHE A 318 3.86 -1.02 -3.21
CA PHE A 318 4.42 -0.26 -2.10
C PHE A 318 5.83 0.29 -2.38
N ALA A 319 6.45 -0.11 -3.48
CA ALA A 319 7.82 0.27 -3.80
C ALA A 319 8.02 1.79 -3.91
N ALA A 320 7.05 2.49 -4.52
CA ALA A 320 7.08 3.95 -4.67
C ALA A 320 7.24 4.66 -3.31
N VAL A 321 6.50 4.22 -2.28
CA VAL A 321 6.55 4.77 -0.92
C VAL A 321 7.95 4.66 -0.33
N LEU A 322 8.59 3.51 -0.48
CA LEU A 322 9.91 3.27 0.09
C LEU A 322 11.04 3.93 -0.72
N MET A 323 10.91 3.98 -2.05
CA MET A 323 11.84 4.71 -2.93
C MET A 323 11.82 6.20 -2.65
N GLU A 324 10.65 6.73 -2.39
CA GLU A 324 10.44 8.13 -2.07
C GLU A 324 11.07 8.53 -0.74
N ALA A 325 11.19 7.60 0.21
CA ALA A 325 11.87 7.83 1.49
C ALA A 325 13.37 8.15 1.32
N ARG A 326 13.97 7.92 0.13
CA ARG A 326 15.40 8.16 -0.16
C ARG A 326 16.31 7.66 0.94
N LEU A 327 16.02 6.46 1.45
CA LEU A 327 16.80 5.85 2.52
C LEU A 327 18.26 5.67 2.09
N PRO A 328 19.22 5.95 2.97
CA PRO A 328 20.61 5.59 2.75
C PRO A 328 20.74 4.09 2.47
N ARG A 329 21.67 3.69 1.60
CA ARG A 329 21.86 2.28 1.21
C ARG A 329 22.06 1.36 2.42
N GLU A 330 22.74 1.84 3.45
CA GLU A 330 22.98 1.10 4.69
C GLU A 330 21.71 0.82 5.49
N ARG A 331 20.66 1.61 5.30
CA ARG A 331 19.36 1.46 5.99
C ARG A 331 18.30 0.76 5.16
N LEU A 332 18.54 0.56 3.85
CA LEU A 332 17.58 -0.13 2.99
C LEU A 332 17.32 -1.56 3.45
N VAL A 333 18.37 -2.30 3.82
CA VAL A 333 18.24 -3.70 4.25
C VAL A 333 17.45 -3.81 5.56
N PRO A 334 17.77 -3.06 6.64
CA PRO A 334 16.94 -3.06 7.85
C PRO A 334 15.50 -2.59 7.61
N ALA A 335 15.28 -1.60 6.75
CA ALA A 335 13.95 -1.10 6.42
C ALA A 335 13.12 -2.15 5.69
N LEU A 336 13.68 -2.76 4.63
CA LEU A 336 13.04 -3.83 3.87
C LEU A 336 12.73 -5.04 4.76
N PHE A 337 13.70 -5.45 5.57
CA PHE A 337 13.53 -6.59 6.49
C PHE A 337 12.44 -6.29 7.53
N GLY A 338 12.53 -5.14 8.22
CA GLY A 338 11.54 -4.75 9.24
C GLY A 338 10.14 -4.63 8.65
N PHE A 339 10.01 -3.97 7.48
CA PHE A 339 8.73 -3.82 6.81
C PHE A 339 8.11 -5.17 6.43
N ASN A 340 8.88 -6.05 5.77
CA ASN A 340 8.36 -7.37 5.36
C ASN A 340 8.08 -8.31 6.55
N ALA A 341 8.88 -8.23 7.63
CA ALA A 341 8.54 -8.90 8.88
C ALA A 341 7.21 -8.39 9.46
N GLY A 342 6.97 -7.09 9.39
CA GLY A 342 5.68 -6.48 9.78
C GLY A 342 4.52 -6.93 8.90
N VAL A 343 4.72 -7.01 7.59
CA VAL A 343 3.73 -7.56 6.63
C VAL A 343 3.35 -8.99 7.03
N GLU A 344 4.32 -9.86 7.23
CA GLU A 344 4.09 -11.26 7.64
C GLU A 344 3.35 -11.33 8.98
N LEU A 345 3.80 -10.59 9.99
CA LEU A 345 3.15 -10.55 11.30
C LEU A 345 1.71 -10.03 11.22
N GLY A 346 1.45 -8.99 10.44
CA GLY A 346 0.11 -8.45 10.23
C GLY A 346 -0.83 -9.46 9.58
N GLN A 347 -0.36 -10.16 8.54
CA GLN A 347 -1.13 -11.20 7.85
C GLN A 347 -1.40 -12.40 8.75
N LEU A 348 -0.37 -12.94 9.41
CA LEU A 348 -0.53 -14.07 10.34
C LEU A 348 -1.42 -13.72 11.53
N GLY A 349 -1.31 -12.49 12.06
CA GLY A 349 -2.20 -11.99 13.12
C GLY A 349 -3.66 -11.96 12.66
N MET A 350 -3.93 -11.47 11.43
CA MET A 350 -5.28 -11.47 10.87
C MET A 350 -5.79 -12.90 10.62
N VAL A 351 -4.94 -13.79 10.09
CA VAL A 351 -5.29 -15.22 9.94
C VAL A 351 -5.64 -15.82 11.29
N ALA A 352 -4.82 -15.61 12.34
CA ALA A 352 -5.09 -16.13 13.67
C ALA A 352 -6.41 -15.62 14.26
N LEU A 353 -6.78 -14.38 13.95
CA LEU A 353 -8.04 -13.77 14.40
C LEU A 353 -9.26 -14.32 13.65
N VAL A 354 -9.17 -14.46 12.32
CA VAL A 354 -10.33 -14.80 11.46
C VAL A 354 -10.52 -16.31 11.32
N TRP A 355 -9.41 -17.08 11.26
CA TRP A 355 -9.45 -18.53 11.00
C TRP A 355 -10.33 -19.32 11.95
N PRO A 356 -10.37 -19.08 13.30
CA PRO A 356 -11.25 -19.81 14.20
C PRO A 356 -12.75 -19.66 13.84
N ALA A 357 -13.15 -18.44 13.44
CA ALA A 357 -14.52 -18.17 13.00
C ALA A 357 -14.84 -18.89 11.69
N VAL A 358 -13.95 -18.84 10.70
CA VAL A 358 -14.09 -19.59 9.43
C VAL A 358 -14.14 -21.08 9.71
N ARG A 359 -13.28 -21.62 10.56
CA ARG A 359 -13.27 -23.03 10.94
C ARG A 359 -14.56 -23.47 11.62
N TRP A 360 -15.10 -22.65 12.49
CA TRP A 360 -16.40 -22.92 13.14
C TRP A 360 -17.55 -22.92 12.13
N ILE A 361 -17.55 -21.99 11.15
CA ILE A 361 -18.54 -21.95 10.08
C ILE A 361 -18.44 -23.20 9.19
N GLN A 362 -17.22 -23.69 8.89
CA GLN A 362 -16.98 -24.90 8.09
C GLN A 362 -17.61 -26.16 8.68
N THR A 363 -17.82 -26.24 10.00
CA THR A 363 -18.53 -27.36 10.62
C THR A 363 -20.02 -27.39 10.29
N ARG A 364 -20.56 -26.33 9.67
CA ARG A 364 -21.98 -26.14 9.33
C ARG A 364 -22.15 -26.04 7.82
N SER A 365 -22.39 -27.16 7.16
CA SER A 365 -22.34 -27.31 5.70
C SER A 365 -23.12 -26.24 4.91
N ARG A 366 -24.35 -25.89 5.31
CA ARG A 366 -25.15 -24.85 4.61
C ARG A 366 -24.54 -23.46 4.77
N LEU A 367 -24.10 -23.11 5.99
CA LEU A 367 -23.52 -21.80 6.28
C LEU A 367 -22.16 -21.63 5.59
N HIS A 368 -21.36 -22.71 5.56
CA HIS A 368 -20.08 -22.74 4.84
C HIS A 368 -20.25 -22.50 3.34
N LEU A 369 -21.16 -23.22 2.69
CA LEU A 369 -21.43 -23.03 1.26
C LEU A 369 -21.86 -21.58 0.95
N THR A 370 -22.80 -21.06 1.73
CA THR A 370 -23.26 -19.66 1.57
C THR A 370 -22.13 -18.65 1.79
N LEU A 371 -21.26 -18.89 2.79
CA LEU A 371 -20.11 -18.00 3.04
C LEU A 371 -19.12 -18.02 1.88
N VAL A 372 -18.79 -19.21 1.36
CA VAL A 372 -17.85 -19.33 0.22
C VAL A 372 -18.44 -18.68 -1.02
N GLU A 373 -19.70 -18.96 -1.37
CA GLU A 373 -20.32 -18.39 -2.56
C GLU A 373 -20.52 -16.88 -2.46
N ALA A 374 -21.19 -16.41 -1.41
CA ALA A 374 -21.47 -14.98 -1.25
C ALA A 374 -20.20 -14.16 -0.95
N GLY A 375 -19.28 -14.70 -0.14
CA GLY A 375 -18.00 -14.07 0.15
C GLY A 375 -17.12 -13.97 -1.09
N SER A 376 -17.00 -15.04 -1.87
CA SER A 376 -16.24 -15.03 -3.13
C SER A 376 -16.88 -14.10 -4.16
N ALA A 377 -18.21 -14.06 -4.28
CA ALA A 377 -18.89 -13.12 -5.16
C ALA A 377 -18.64 -11.65 -4.76
N ALA A 378 -18.65 -11.35 -3.46
CA ALA A 378 -18.37 -10.01 -2.96
C ALA A 378 -16.91 -9.61 -3.22
N VAL A 379 -15.94 -10.50 -2.95
CA VAL A 379 -14.52 -10.23 -3.22
C VAL A 379 -14.25 -10.14 -4.72
N LEU A 380 -14.90 -10.95 -5.55
CA LEU A 380 -14.82 -10.87 -7.02
C LEU A 380 -15.29 -9.49 -7.50
N ALA A 381 -16.47 -9.06 -7.05
CA ALA A 381 -17.02 -7.75 -7.41
C ALA A 381 -16.09 -6.60 -7.00
N LEU A 382 -15.52 -6.67 -5.81
CA LEU A 382 -14.58 -5.68 -5.30
C LEU A 382 -13.27 -5.67 -6.10
N GLY A 383 -12.70 -6.83 -6.40
CA GLY A 383 -11.49 -6.96 -7.21
C GLY A 383 -11.67 -6.44 -8.64
N VAL A 384 -12.82 -6.76 -9.27
CA VAL A 384 -13.18 -6.21 -10.60
C VAL A 384 -13.38 -4.69 -10.54
N PHE A 385 -14.06 -4.19 -9.52
CA PHE A 385 -14.24 -2.75 -9.33
C PHE A 385 -12.89 -2.03 -9.23
N TRP A 386 -11.97 -2.51 -8.40
CA TRP A 386 -10.63 -1.92 -8.28
C TRP A 386 -9.82 -2.05 -9.57
N PHE A 387 -9.90 -3.18 -10.25
CA PHE A 387 -9.24 -3.34 -11.54
C PHE A 387 -9.74 -2.29 -12.54
N VAL A 388 -11.05 -2.18 -12.73
CA VAL A 388 -11.64 -1.26 -13.71
C VAL A 388 -11.35 0.21 -13.35
N SER A 389 -11.55 0.60 -12.08
CA SER A 389 -11.31 1.96 -11.62
C SER A 389 -9.86 2.41 -11.78
N ARG A 390 -8.90 1.50 -11.59
CA ARG A 390 -7.46 1.80 -11.70
C ARG A 390 -6.92 1.65 -13.14
N ALA A 391 -7.52 0.79 -13.94
CA ALA A 391 -7.12 0.58 -15.34
C ALA A 391 -7.67 1.63 -16.29
N TYR A 392 -8.84 2.22 -16.00
CA TYR A 392 -9.59 3.09 -16.92
C TYR A 392 -10.01 4.43 -16.31
N GLY A 393 -9.85 4.62 -14.99
CA GLY A 393 -10.16 5.85 -14.23
C GLY A 393 -8.96 6.80 -14.05
#